data_e718446b27b1932a55c17c11ff2a122a
#
_entry.id   e718446b27b1932a55c17c11ff2a122a
#
_cell.length_a   1.000
_cell.length_b   1.000
_cell.length_c   1.000
_cell.angle_alpha   90.00
_cell.angle_beta   90.00
_cell.angle_gamma   90.00
#
_symmetry.space_group_name_H-M   'P 1'
#
loop_
_entity.id
_entity.type
_entity.pdbx_description
1 polymer ?
#
loop_
_entity_poly.entity_id
_entity_poly.type
_entity_poly.pdbx_seq_one_letter_code
_entity_poly.pdbx_strand_id
1 'polypeptide(L)'
;PKVQAAEQTPEQILAKMNLDQKVGQLLWTHVYGDSADDTTYASDNQAIFGPGVSTPAQAVKKYHLGGVLYFNWAHNFSSENTDVTKVAALSNGLQAAAKADGNVPLGITIDQEGGMVSRVGAPATIFPGNMALGATGNQALAYSQGQVLGCEMRSLGINADFAPVLDVNTNPNNPVIGLRAISDDPNLVAQLGGAQIQGIQSQGVSATAKHFPGHGDADTDSHLGLPRVTYSRQVLNQHLVPFKTAINGGVDMIMTAHIVV
;
A
#
# COMPACT_ATOMS: atom_id res chain seq x y z
N PRO A 1 23.65 11.43 28.47
CA PRO A 1 22.31 10.90 28.29
C PRO A 1 21.55 11.82 27.35
N LYS A 2 21.23 11.33 26.11
CA LYS A 2 20.31 12.04 25.24
C LYS A 2 18.93 11.91 25.90
N VAL A 3 18.37 13.02 26.36
CA VAL A 3 16.96 13.09 26.75
C VAL A 3 16.16 12.79 25.49
N GLN A 4 15.60 11.59 25.37
CA GLN A 4 14.66 11.26 24.33
C GLN A 4 13.43 12.13 24.58
N ALA A 5 13.12 13.02 23.66
CA ALA A 5 11.88 13.81 23.73
C ALA A 5 10.71 12.81 23.85
N ALA A 6 9.83 13.05 24.80
CA ALA A 6 8.65 12.21 24.96
C ALA A 6 7.86 12.21 23.63
N GLU A 7 7.57 11.02 23.11
CA GLU A 7 6.76 10.87 21.90
C GLU A 7 5.39 11.51 22.14
N GLN A 8 4.96 12.37 21.21
CA GLN A 8 3.67 13.04 21.28
C GLN A 8 2.57 12.03 20.96
N THR A 9 1.48 12.06 21.72
CA THR A 9 0.30 11.25 21.37
C THR A 9 -0.38 11.79 20.13
N PRO A 10 -1.16 10.97 19.39
CA PRO A 10 -1.95 11.42 18.25
C PRO A 10 -2.83 12.63 18.58
N GLU A 11 -3.44 12.67 19.77
CA GLU A 11 -4.29 13.77 20.23
C GLU A 11 -3.48 15.06 20.40
N GLN A 12 -2.26 14.97 20.92
CA GLN A 12 -1.36 16.12 21.09
C GLN A 12 -0.89 16.67 19.74
N ILE A 13 -0.68 15.80 18.75
CA ILE A 13 -0.34 16.18 17.39
C ILE A 13 -1.55 16.86 16.73
N LEU A 14 -2.72 16.23 16.79
CA LEU A 14 -3.96 16.72 16.20
C LEU A 14 -4.38 18.08 16.77
N ALA A 15 -4.16 18.32 18.07
CA ALA A 15 -4.47 19.58 18.73
C ALA A 15 -3.63 20.78 18.20
N LYS A 16 -2.45 20.50 17.60
CA LYS A 16 -1.56 21.53 17.02
C LYS A 16 -1.85 21.82 15.56
N MET A 17 -2.56 20.93 14.87
CA MET A 17 -2.86 21.07 13.45
C MET A 17 -3.99 22.07 13.21
N ASN A 18 -3.81 22.93 12.18
CA ASN A 18 -4.90 23.70 11.61
C ASN A 18 -5.80 22.82 10.73
N LEU A 19 -6.88 23.38 10.18
CA LEU A 19 -7.84 22.62 9.38
C LEU A 19 -7.21 22.08 8.09
N ASP A 20 -6.39 22.88 7.40
CA ASP A 20 -5.77 22.47 6.13
C ASP A 20 -4.82 21.28 6.35
N GLN A 21 -4.02 21.32 7.41
CA GLN A 21 -3.17 20.20 7.81
C GLN A 21 -3.98 18.95 8.14
N LYS A 22 -5.09 19.09 8.86
CA LYS A 22 -5.97 17.95 9.20
C LYS A 22 -6.58 17.31 7.95
N VAL A 23 -7.04 18.14 7.00
CA VAL A 23 -7.59 17.65 5.72
C VAL A 23 -6.49 17.01 4.88
N GLY A 24 -5.32 17.64 4.80
CA GLY A 24 -4.17 17.14 4.06
C GLY A 24 -3.72 15.74 4.52
N GLN A 25 -3.80 15.46 5.83
CA GLN A 25 -3.45 14.13 6.37
C GLN A 25 -4.37 13.01 5.88
N LEU A 26 -5.59 13.32 5.43
CA LEU A 26 -6.50 12.34 4.85
C LEU A 26 -6.22 12.07 3.37
N LEU A 27 -5.36 12.87 2.73
CA LEU A 27 -5.06 12.78 1.31
C LEU A 27 -3.78 11.99 1.09
N TRP A 28 -3.92 10.88 0.38
CA TRP A 28 -2.82 10.06 -0.11
C TRP A 28 -2.91 10.01 -1.62
N THR A 29 -1.86 10.39 -2.33
CA THR A 29 -1.85 10.49 -3.79
C THR A 29 -0.47 10.23 -4.36
N HIS A 30 -0.38 10.06 -5.68
CA HIS A 30 0.90 9.95 -6.38
C HIS A 30 1.48 11.33 -6.72
N VAL A 31 2.78 11.35 -6.94
CA VAL A 31 3.54 12.50 -7.44
C VAL A 31 4.45 12.04 -8.58
N TYR A 32 4.70 12.89 -9.55
CA TYR A 32 5.59 12.56 -10.67
C TYR A 32 7.03 13.00 -10.40
N GLY A 33 7.97 12.08 -10.61
CA GLY A 33 9.42 12.34 -10.54
C GLY A 33 10.17 11.34 -9.67
N ASP A 34 11.47 11.19 -9.90
CA ASP A 34 12.38 10.25 -9.22
C ASP A 34 13.19 10.89 -8.08
N SER A 35 12.98 12.17 -7.81
CA SER A 35 13.53 12.90 -6.66
C SER A 35 12.54 13.93 -6.12
N ALA A 36 12.73 14.33 -4.88
CA ALA A 36 11.83 15.28 -4.21
C ALA A 36 11.74 16.65 -4.93
N ASP A 37 12.82 17.06 -5.56
CA ASP A 37 12.94 18.34 -6.27
C ASP A 37 12.97 18.19 -7.80
N ASP A 38 12.57 17.02 -8.34
CA ASP A 38 12.51 16.77 -9.77
C ASP A 38 11.53 17.71 -10.46
N THR A 39 12.01 18.41 -11.48
CA THR A 39 11.21 19.33 -12.32
C THR A 39 10.91 18.78 -13.70
N THR A 40 11.41 17.59 -14.03
CA THR A 40 11.23 16.95 -15.36
C THR A 40 9.75 16.80 -15.69
N TYR A 41 8.95 16.47 -14.67
CA TYR A 41 7.51 16.24 -14.78
C TYR A 41 6.68 17.38 -14.17
N ALA A 42 7.18 18.61 -14.27
CA ALA A 42 6.51 19.79 -13.72
C ALA A 42 5.10 19.98 -14.27
N SER A 43 4.87 19.72 -15.57
CA SER A 43 3.55 19.81 -16.18
C SER A 43 2.55 18.82 -15.60
N ASP A 44 2.99 17.58 -15.35
CA ASP A 44 2.14 16.54 -14.82
C ASP A 44 1.75 16.82 -13.36
N ASN A 45 2.73 17.23 -12.56
CA ASN A 45 2.46 17.70 -11.19
C ASN A 45 1.53 18.90 -11.16
N GLN A 46 1.71 19.90 -12.06
CA GLN A 46 0.82 21.05 -12.15
C GLN A 46 -0.59 20.68 -12.60
N ALA A 47 -0.74 19.67 -13.46
CA ALA A 47 -2.06 19.20 -13.90
C ALA A 47 -2.88 18.63 -12.74
N ILE A 48 -2.22 17.96 -11.77
CA ILE A 48 -2.89 17.39 -10.58
C ILE A 48 -3.06 18.45 -9.47
N PHE A 49 -1.98 19.14 -9.15
CA PHE A 49 -1.88 19.98 -7.95
C PHE A 49 -2.07 21.47 -8.22
N GLY A 50 -2.29 21.83 -9.47
CA GLY A 50 -2.48 23.23 -9.90
C GLY A 50 -1.17 24.02 -10.07
N PRO A 51 -1.29 25.25 -10.58
CA PRO A 51 -0.14 26.11 -10.88
C PRO A 51 0.78 26.31 -9.68
N GLY A 52 2.08 26.33 -9.95
CA GLY A 52 3.11 26.54 -8.92
C GLY A 52 3.54 25.29 -8.16
N VAL A 53 2.99 24.09 -8.48
CA VAL A 53 3.44 22.82 -7.94
C VAL A 53 4.16 22.06 -9.05
N SER A 54 5.46 22.21 -9.13
CA SER A 54 6.30 21.63 -10.19
C SER A 54 7.07 20.39 -9.71
N THR A 55 7.20 20.20 -8.39
CA THR A 55 8.00 19.12 -7.82
C THR A 55 7.20 18.30 -6.81
N PRO A 56 7.60 17.01 -6.58
CA PRO A 56 7.03 16.19 -5.52
C PRO A 56 7.00 16.87 -4.14
N ALA A 57 8.10 17.49 -3.74
CA ALA A 57 8.22 18.19 -2.45
C ALA A 57 7.25 19.36 -2.32
N GLN A 58 7.00 20.09 -3.43
CA GLN A 58 6.02 21.18 -3.44
C GLN A 58 4.59 20.67 -3.25
N ALA A 59 4.23 19.51 -3.82
CA ALA A 59 2.93 18.87 -3.61
C ALA A 59 2.73 18.51 -2.13
N VAL A 60 3.71 17.83 -1.53
CA VAL A 60 3.69 17.45 -0.12
C VAL A 60 3.46 18.65 0.78
N LYS A 61 4.21 19.75 0.57
CA LYS A 61 4.12 20.96 1.39
C LYS A 61 2.81 21.72 1.18
N LYS A 62 2.42 21.95 -0.09
CA LYS A 62 1.24 22.78 -0.40
C LYS A 62 -0.07 22.18 0.12
N TYR A 63 -0.17 20.85 0.09
CA TYR A 63 -1.40 20.14 0.48
C TYR A 63 -1.29 19.42 1.81
N HIS A 64 -0.16 19.53 2.53
CA HIS A 64 0.07 18.86 3.80
C HIS A 64 -0.24 17.36 3.73
N LEU A 65 0.15 16.71 2.61
CA LEU A 65 -0.24 15.34 2.30
C LEU A 65 0.07 14.38 3.46
N GLY A 66 -0.88 13.50 3.75
CA GLY A 66 -0.69 12.40 4.70
C GLY A 66 0.14 11.26 4.12
N GLY A 67 0.09 11.07 2.79
CA GLY A 67 0.87 10.03 2.14
C GLY A 67 1.11 10.22 0.66
N VAL A 68 2.12 9.51 0.15
CA VAL A 68 2.48 9.44 -1.27
C VAL A 68 2.53 7.98 -1.71
N LEU A 69 1.92 7.70 -2.88
CA LEU A 69 1.92 6.41 -3.53
C LEU A 69 2.98 6.40 -4.64
N TYR A 70 3.83 5.39 -4.64
CA TYR A 70 4.83 5.21 -5.67
C TYR A 70 4.34 4.32 -6.81
N PHE A 71 4.57 4.82 -8.04
CA PHE A 71 4.28 4.09 -9.26
C PHE A 71 5.41 4.26 -10.29
N ASN A 72 5.68 3.20 -11.06
CA ASN A 72 6.61 3.26 -12.18
C ASN A 72 6.13 4.21 -13.29
N TRP A 73 4.83 4.24 -13.57
CA TRP A 73 4.24 5.15 -14.55
C TRP A 73 4.25 6.62 -14.10
N ALA A 74 4.37 6.90 -12.80
CA ALA A 74 4.61 8.23 -12.27
C ALA A 74 6.10 8.60 -12.23
N HIS A 75 6.94 7.76 -12.83
CA HIS A 75 8.39 7.95 -12.95
C HIS A 75 9.14 8.01 -11.61
N ASN A 76 8.59 7.39 -10.56
CA ASN A 76 9.27 7.33 -9.27
C ASN A 76 10.46 6.34 -9.31
N PHE A 77 10.38 5.33 -10.16
CA PHE A 77 11.43 4.33 -10.41
C PHE A 77 11.13 3.49 -11.65
N SER A 78 12.14 2.71 -12.12
CA SER A 78 11.95 1.66 -13.13
C SER A 78 11.65 0.32 -12.48
N SER A 79 10.67 -0.43 -13.01
CA SER A 79 10.32 -1.77 -12.53
C SER A 79 11.28 -2.87 -13.00
N GLU A 80 12.01 -2.67 -14.10
CA GLU A 80 12.92 -3.69 -14.64
C GLU A 80 14.24 -3.74 -13.86
N ASN A 81 14.82 -2.57 -13.60
CA ASN A 81 16.04 -2.40 -12.81
C ASN A 81 15.84 -1.21 -11.87
N THR A 82 15.40 -1.51 -10.67
CA THR A 82 15.13 -0.45 -9.69
C THR A 82 16.44 0.08 -9.10
N ASP A 83 16.70 1.36 -9.30
CA ASP A 83 17.77 2.04 -8.59
C ASP A 83 17.35 2.29 -7.13
N VAL A 84 17.72 1.35 -6.26
CA VAL A 84 17.36 1.37 -4.84
C VAL A 84 17.87 2.62 -4.12
N THR A 85 19.01 3.17 -4.56
CA THR A 85 19.59 4.38 -3.98
C THR A 85 18.74 5.60 -4.29
N LYS A 86 18.25 5.72 -5.54
CA LYS A 86 17.36 6.79 -5.94
C LYS A 86 16.01 6.72 -5.24
N VAL A 87 15.41 5.53 -5.13
CA VAL A 87 14.13 5.37 -4.43
C VAL A 87 14.27 5.77 -2.95
N ALA A 88 15.35 5.33 -2.29
CA ALA A 88 15.61 5.72 -0.91
C ALA A 88 15.86 7.24 -0.78
N ALA A 89 16.54 7.85 -1.75
CA ALA A 89 16.77 9.29 -1.77
C ALA A 89 15.47 10.08 -1.97
N LEU A 90 14.58 9.63 -2.89
CA LEU A 90 13.24 10.20 -3.07
C LEU A 90 12.45 10.13 -1.76
N SER A 91 12.39 8.96 -1.12
CA SER A 91 11.68 8.78 0.16
C SER A 91 12.20 9.72 1.25
N ASN A 92 13.52 9.81 1.40
CA ASN A 92 14.14 10.71 2.38
C ASN A 92 13.86 12.18 2.05
N GLY A 93 13.89 12.57 0.78
CA GLY A 93 13.59 13.93 0.34
C GLY A 93 12.16 14.34 0.63
N LEU A 94 11.19 13.45 0.39
CA LEU A 94 9.78 13.69 0.69
C LEU A 94 9.51 13.77 2.20
N GLN A 95 10.13 12.89 3.01
CA GLN A 95 10.09 13.00 4.47
C GLN A 95 10.68 14.32 4.98
N ALA A 96 11.80 14.76 4.39
CA ALA A 96 12.39 16.05 4.74
C ALA A 96 11.46 17.22 4.37
N ALA A 97 10.76 17.14 3.24
CA ALA A 97 9.79 18.15 2.82
C ALA A 97 8.60 18.23 3.80
N ALA A 98 8.03 17.09 4.21
CA ALA A 98 6.95 17.02 5.18
C ALA A 98 7.39 17.58 6.55
N LYS A 99 8.57 17.18 7.02
CA LYS A 99 9.13 17.68 8.28
C LYS A 99 9.39 19.19 8.27
N ALA A 100 9.89 19.73 7.15
CA ALA A 100 10.16 21.16 7.01
C ALA A 100 8.86 22.01 7.03
N ASP A 101 7.74 21.40 6.65
CA ASP A 101 6.40 22.01 6.69
C ASP A 101 5.72 21.83 8.06
N GLY A 102 6.37 21.16 9.01
CA GLY A 102 5.82 20.88 10.33
C GLY A 102 4.75 19.78 10.36
N ASN A 103 4.62 19.01 9.29
CA ASN A 103 3.71 17.87 9.21
C ASN A 103 4.23 16.66 10.00
N VAL A 104 3.34 15.71 10.25
CA VAL A 104 3.72 14.38 10.73
C VAL A 104 4.51 13.63 9.65
N PRO A 105 5.26 12.59 10.01
CA PRO A 105 5.94 11.76 9.03
C PRO A 105 4.98 11.27 7.95
N LEU A 106 5.41 11.38 6.70
CA LEU A 106 4.62 11.02 5.53
C LEU A 106 4.46 9.51 5.42
N GLY A 107 3.26 9.03 5.14
CA GLY A 107 3.04 7.69 4.65
C GLY A 107 3.62 7.56 3.23
N ILE A 108 4.54 6.63 3.00
CA ILE A 108 5.04 6.32 1.67
C ILE A 108 4.67 4.88 1.37
N THR A 109 3.89 4.68 0.32
CA THR A 109 3.29 3.38 0.02
C THR A 109 3.48 2.94 -1.42
N ILE A 110 3.30 1.65 -1.63
CA ILE A 110 3.44 0.98 -2.92
C ILE A 110 2.52 -0.25 -2.95
N ASP A 111 2.23 -0.78 -4.15
CA ASP A 111 1.64 -2.10 -4.35
C ASP A 111 2.76 -3.14 -4.59
N GLN A 112 3.24 -3.80 -3.56
CA GLN A 112 4.24 -4.85 -3.66
C GLN A 112 3.66 -6.18 -3.16
N GLU A 113 2.73 -6.76 -3.95
CA GLU A 113 2.02 -7.99 -3.59
C GLU A 113 2.89 -9.25 -3.77
N GLY A 114 3.89 -9.14 -4.64
CA GLY A 114 4.58 -10.28 -5.24
C GLY A 114 3.86 -10.82 -6.48
N GLY A 115 4.54 -11.59 -7.32
CA GLY A 115 3.99 -12.10 -8.57
C GLY A 115 3.66 -11.00 -9.57
N MET A 116 2.42 -10.98 -10.08
CA MET A 116 1.99 -10.06 -11.13
C MET A 116 1.99 -8.58 -10.71
N VAL A 117 1.75 -8.33 -9.45
CA VAL A 117 1.76 -6.97 -8.89
C VAL A 117 2.99 -6.82 -8.01
N SER A 118 4.10 -6.51 -8.67
CA SER A 118 5.39 -6.17 -8.08
C SER A 118 5.90 -4.93 -8.77
N ARG A 119 5.98 -3.82 -8.06
CA ARG A 119 6.42 -2.54 -8.63
C ARG A 119 7.93 -2.40 -8.59
N VAL A 120 8.53 -2.82 -7.49
CA VAL A 120 9.99 -2.87 -7.34
C VAL A 120 10.49 -4.17 -7.94
N GLY A 121 11.33 -4.05 -8.97
CA GLY A 121 11.98 -5.19 -9.60
C GLY A 121 13.39 -5.44 -9.07
N ALA A 122 14.22 -6.14 -9.84
CA ALA A 122 15.60 -6.40 -9.44
C ALA A 122 16.32 -5.12 -8.98
N PRO A 123 17.10 -5.16 -7.89
CA PRO A 123 17.56 -6.34 -7.16
C PRO A 123 16.62 -6.87 -6.07
N ALA A 124 15.38 -6.39 -5.96
CA ALA A 124 14.43 -6.92 -5.00
C ALA A 124 14.04 -8.38 -5.32
N THR A 125 13.56 -9.09 -4.32
CA THR A 125 13.16 -10.48 -4.45
C THR A 125 11.93 -10.64 -5.32
N ILE A 126 12.02 -11.49 -6.35
CA ILE A 126 10.91 -11.82 -7.23
C ILE A 126 10.16 -13.04 -6.67
N PHE A 127 8.93 -12.84 -6.24
CA PHE A 127 8.07 -13.92 -5.73
C PHE A 127 7.15 -14.48 -6.82
N PRO A 128 6.76 -15.77 -6.74
CA PRO A 128 5.88 -16.39 -7.74
C PRO A 128 4.42 -15.92 -7.68
N GLY A 129 4.03 -15.20 -6.63
CA GLY A 129 2.67 -14.70 -6.40
C GLY A 129 1.88 -15.50 -5.36
N ASN A 130 0.74 -14.90 -4.95
CA ASN A 130 -0.01 -15.39 -3.80
C ASN A 130 -0.71 -16.74 -4.05
N MET A 131 -1.18 -17.01 -5.27
CA MET A 131 -1.79 -18.32 -5.56
C MET A 131 -0.77 -19.46 -5.45
N ALA A 132 0.47 -19.23 -5.87
CA ALA A 132 1.54 -20.20 -5.68
C ALA A 132 1.88 -20.41 -4.20
N LEU A 133 1.86 -19.33 -3.41
CA LEU A 133 1.98 -19.43 -1.95
C LEU A 133 0.81 -20.23 -1.35
N GLY A 134 -0.43 -19.94 -1.79
CA GLY A 134 -1.64 -20.67 -1.40
C GLY A 134 -1.53 -22.17 -1.65
N ALA A 135 -1.01 -22.57 -2.81
CA ALA A 135 -0.80 -23.97 -3.16
C ALA A 135 0.16 -24.71 -2.20
N THR A 136 1.03 -24.00 -1.49
CA THR A 136 1.91 -24.60 -0.48
C THR A 136 1.19 -24.94 0.82
N GLY A 137 0.10 -24.23 1.16
CA GLY A 137 -0.56 -24.31 2.45
C GLY A 137 0.33 -23.96 3.65
N ASN A 138 1.51 -23.37 3.42
CA ASN A 138 2.55 -23.22 4.42
C ASN A 138 2.57 -21.82 5.03
N GLN A 139 2.08 -21.71 6.25
CA GLN A 139 2.00 -20.44 6.99
C GLN A 139 3.38 -19.83 7.28
N ALA A 140 4.41 -20.66 7.50
CA ALA A 140 5.76 -20.15 7.76
C ALA A 140 6.37 -19.50 6.51
N LEU A 141 6.09 -20.05 5.31
CA LEU A 141 6.49 -19.42 4.05
C LEU A 141 5.76 -18.09 3.84
N ALA A 142 4.46 -18.03 4.15
CA ALA A 142 3.68 -16.80 4.06
C ALA A 142 4.25 -15.69 4.97
N TYR A 143 4.58 -16.03 6.21
CA TYR A 143 5.23 -15.11 7.14
C TYR A 143 6.61 -14.65 6.62
N SER A 144 7.44 -15.60 6.14
CA SER A 144 8.76 -15.29 5.60
C SER A 144 8.70 -14.40 4.36
N GLN A 145 7.74 -14.64 3.45
CA GLN A 145 7.50 -13.77 2.30
C GLN A 145 7.16 -12.34 2.76
N GLY A 146 6.25 -12.22 3.73
CA GLY A 146 5.91 -10.93 4.33
C GLY A 146 7.12 -10.23 4.96
N GLN A 147 7.99 -10.98 5.65
CA GLN A 147 9.23 -10.40 6.21
C GLN A 147 10.16 -9.86 5.13
N VAL A 148 10.35 -10.57 4.03
CA VAL A 148 11.21 -10.11 2.93
C VAL A 148 10.62 -8.86 2.29
N LEU A 149 9.32 -8.87 1.94
CA LEU A 149 8.62 -7.71 1.40
C LEU A 149 8.78 -6.48 2.32
N GLY A 150 8.47 -6.63 3.60
CA GLY A 150 8.59 -5.54 4.56
C GLY A 150 10.03 -5.03 4.71
N CYS A 151 11.01 -5.92 4.79
CA CYS A 151 12.43 -5.56 4.91
C CYS A 151 12.92 -4.77 3.68
N GLU A 152 12.59 -5.22 2.48
CA GLU A 152 12.97 -4.55 1.23
C GLU A 152 12.29 -3.18 1.10
N MET A 153 10.98 -3.09 1.36
CA MET A 153 10.27 -1.81 1.33
C MET A 153 10.82 -0.81 2.34
N ARG A 154 11.06 -1.26 3.57
CA ARG A 154 11.68 -0.40 4.60
C ARG A 154 13.05 0.13 4.17
N SER A 155 13.86 -0.70 3.50
CA SER A 155 15.18 -0.30 3.01
C SER A 155 15.12 0.84 1.98
N LEU A 156 14.00 0.96 1.26
CA LEU A 156 13.70 2.02 0.31
C LEU A 156 13.05 3.25 0.95
N GLY A 157 12.84 3.23 2.27
CA GLY A 157 12.10 4.29 2.98
C GLY A 157 10.60 4.25 2.78
N ILE A 158 10.07 3.16 2.20
CA ILE A 158 8.64 2.88 2.07
C ILE A 158 8.16 2.29 3.40
N ASN A 159 7.14 2.90 4.01
CA ASN A 159 6.67 2.54 5.35
C ASN A 159 5.26 1.97 5.38
N ALA A 160 4.64 1.80 4.20
CA ALA A 160 3.37 1.13 4.04
C ALA A 160 3.36 0.31 2.74
N ASP A 161 2.75 -0.87 2.76
CA ASP A 161 2.57 -1.70 1.57
C ASP A 161 1.08 -2.00 1.37
N PHE A 162 0.58 -1.77 0.17
CA PHE A 162 -0.78 -2.15 -0.20
C PHE A 162 -0.84 -3.65 -0.53
N ALA A 163 -0.42 -4.45 0.43
CA ALA A 163 -0.44 -5.91 0.46
C ALA A 163 -0.69 -6.41 1.89
N PRO A 164 -1.24 -7.63 2.04
CA PRO A 164 -1.60 -8.62 1.01
C PRO A 164 -3.01 -8.49 0.46
N VAL A 165 -3.27 -9.19 -0.67
CA VAL A 165 -4.61 -9.43 -1.20
C VAL A 165 -5.28 -10.52 -0.37
N LEU A 166 -6.43 -10.20 0.22
CA LEU A 166 -7.26 -11.12 1.02
C LEU A 166 -8.57 -11.50 0.32
N ASP A 167 -8.67 -11.22 -0.98
CA ASP A 167 -9.82 -11.61 -1.78
C ASP A 167 -9.91 -13.14 -1.88
N VAL A 168 -11.09 -13.69 -1.59
CA VAL A 168 -11.38 -15.11 -1.77
C VAL A 168 -11.83 -15.32 -3.23
N ASN A 169 -11.04 -16.01 -4.04
CA ASN A 169 -11.24 -16.11 -5.49
C ASN A 169 -12.30 -17.14 -5.86
N THR A 170 -13.55 -16.87 -5.55
CA THR A 170 -14.69 -17.78 -5.83
C THR A 170 -15.07 -17.82 -7.30
N ASN A 171 -14.77 -16.77 -8.07
CA ASN A 171 -14.95 -16.75 -9.52
C ASN A 171 -13.63 -17.08 -10.24
N PRO A 172 -13.47 -18.27 -10.84
CA PRO A 172 -12.25 -18.64 -11.55
C PRO A 172 -11.97 -17.77 -12.79
N ASN A 173 -12.99 -17.07 -13.31
CA ASN A 173 -12.89 -16.16 -14.44
C ASN A 173 -12.68 -14.69 -14.02
N ASN A 174 -12.42 -14.42 -12.77
CA ASN A 174 -12.16 -13.07 -12.30
C ASN A 174 -10.96 -12.45 -13.06
N PRO A 175 -11.18 -11.31 -13.77
CA PRO A 175 -10.17 -10.78 -14.68
C PRO A 175 -9.05 -10.01 -13.98
N VAL A 176 -9.24 -9.63 -12.70
CA VAL A 176 -8.31 -8.72 -11.99
C VAL A 176 -7.69 -9.34 -10.74
N ILE A 177 -8.38 -10.23 -10.06
CA ILE A 177 -7.87 -10.92 -8.86
C ILE A 177 -7.13 -12.20 -9.27
N GLY A 178 -7.82 -13.24 -9.69
CA GLY A 178 -7.20 -14.46 -10.22
C GLY A 178 -5.95 -14.89 -9.45
N LEU A 179 -4.79 -14.89 -10.11
CA LEU A 179 -3.50 -15.31 -9.54
C LEU A 179 -2.99 -14.45 -8.37
N ARG A 180 -3.56 -13.28 -8.16
CA ARG A 180 -3.25 -12.42 -7.01
C ARG A 180 -3.87 -12.92 -5.71
N ALA A 181 -4.95 -13.70 -5.78
CA ALA A 181 -5.54 -14.33 -4.59
C ALA A 181 -4.68 -15.48 -4.07
N ILE A 182 -4.77 -15.73 -2.78
CA ILE A 182 -4.13 -16.88 -2.12
C ILE A 182 -4.89 -18.16 -2.46
N SER A 183 -6.24 -18.13 -2.40
CA SER A 183 -7.11 -19.30 -2.61
C SER A 183 -8.57 -18.88 -2.83
N ASP A 184 -9.40 -19.86 -3.15
CA ASP A 184 -10.87 -19.83 -3.07
C ASP A 184 -11.41 -20.31 -1.70
N ASP A 185 -10.54 -20.85 -0.83
CA ASP A 185 -10.90 -21.20 0.55
C ASP A 185 -10.67 -20.00 1.49
N PRO A 186 -11.74 -19.43 2.09
CA PRO A 186 -11.63 -18.28 2.98
C PRO A 186 -10.76 -18.52 4.23
N ASN A 187 -10.69 -19.77 4.71
CA ASN A 187 -9.88 -20.10 5.89
C ASN A 187 -8.40 -20.13 5.53
N LEU A 188 -8.04 -20.67 4.37
CA LEU A 188 -6.66 -20.66 3.88
C LEU A 188 -6.19 -19.23 3.59
N VAL A 189 -7.05 -18.39 2.96
CA VAL A 189 -6.76 -16.96 2.77
C VAL A 189 -6.55 -16.26 4.10
N ALA A 190 -7.40 -16.52 5.09
CA ALA A 190 -7.27 -15.94 6.43
C ALA A 190 -5.95 -16.35 7.12
N GLN A 191 -5.60 -17.63 7.03
CA GLN A 191 -4.39 -18.18 7.65
C GLN A 191 -3.10 -17.62 7.03
N LEU A 192 -2.98 -17.71 5.71
CA LEU A 192 -1.75 -17.31 5.02
C LEU A 192 -1.65 -15.80 4.89
N GLY A 193 -2.75 -15.12 4.58
CA GLY A 193 -2.78 -13.65 4.51
C GLY A 193 -2.51 -13.01 5.87
N GLY A 194 -3.05 -13.58 6.96
CA GLY A 194 -2.73 -13.15 8.32
C GLY A 194 -1.24 -13.30 8.64
N ALA A 195 -0.62 -14.38 8.21
CA ALA A 195 0.82 -14.59 8.39
C ALA A 195 1.67 -13.60 7.55
N GLN A 196 1.28 -13.28 6.29
CA GLN A 196 1.94 -12.26 5.49
C GLN A 196 1.85 -10.88 6.16
N ILE A 197 0.67 -10.49 6.66
CA ILE A 197 0.48 -9.23 7.40
C ILE A 197 1.47 -9.16 8.58
N GLN A 198 1.52 -10.20 9.39
CA GLN A 198 2.44 -10.26 10.53
C GLN A 198 3.90 -10.15 10.08
N GLY A 199 4.26 -10.82 8.97
CA GLY A 199 5.60 -10.76 8.39
C GLY A 199 5.97 -9.33 7.97
N ILE A 200 5.12 -8.64 7.20
CA ILE A 200 5.32 -7.26 6.76
C ILE A 200 5.46 -6.32 7.97
N GLN A 201 4.50 -6.38 8.90
CA GLN A 201 4.45 -5.50 10.07
C GLN A 201 5.61 -5.75 11.05
N SER A 202 6.15 -6.97 11.10
CA SER A 202 7.34 -7.28 11.91
C SER A 202 8.59 -6.49 11.47
N GLN A 203 8.59 -5.96 10.25
CA GLN A 203 9.66 -5.15 9.71
C GLN A 203 9.42 -3.63 9.89
N GLY A 204 8.32 -3.23 10.54
CA GLY A 204 7.94 -1.84 10.74
C GLY A 204 7.41 -1.16 9.47
N VAL A 205 6.80 -1.93 8.59
CA VAL A 205 6.04 -1.48 7.42
C VAL A 205 4.58 -1.82 7.65
N SER A 206 3.69 -0.86 7.49
CA SER A 206 2.25 -1.08 7.64
C SER A 206 1.71 -1.95 6.50
N ALA A 207 1.02 -3.04 6.83
CA ALA A 207 0.36 -3.90 5.86
C ALA A 207 -1.07 -3.45 5.60
N THR A 208 -1.59 -3.73 4.41
CA THR A 208 -2.95 -3.37 4.00
C THR A 208 -3.74 -4.60 3.56
N ALA A 209 -4.78 -4.95 4.29
CA ALA A 209 -5.73 -5.98 3.88
C ALA A 209 -6.64 -5.45 2.75
N LYS A 210 -6.63 -6.07 1.57
CA LYS A 210 -7.40 -5.61 0.40
C LYS A 210 -8.02 -6.77 -0.38
N HIS A 211 -9.13 -6.56 -1.08
CA HIS A 211 -9.93 -5.34 -1.28
C HIS A 211 -11.28 -5.52 -0.59
N PHE A 212 -11.47 -4.92 0.58
CA PHE A 212 -12.68 -5.08 1.40
C PHE A 212 -13.95 -4.64 0.65
N PRO A 213 -15.09 -5.38 0.70
CA PRO A 213 -15.34 -6.58 1.51
C PRO A 213 -15.00 -7.91 0.81
N GLY A 214 -14.31 -7.88 -0.32
CA GLY A 214 -13.92 -9.02 -1.14
C GLY A 214 -14.27 -8.80 -2.61
N HIS A 215 -13.26 -8.83 -3.48
CA HIS A 215 -13.39 -8.61 -4.93
C HIS A 215 -13.33 -9.92 -5.72
N GLY A 216 -13.11 -11.08 -5.05
CA GLY A 216 -12.78 -12.35 -5.70
C GLY A 216 -13.90 -13.01 -6.51
N ASP A 217 -15.16 -12.55 -6.35
CA ASP A 217 -16.31 -13.06 -7.10
C ASP A 217 -16.72 -12.17 -8.30
N ALA A 218 -16.08 -11.01 -8.45
CA ALA A 218 -16.42 -10.07 -9.52
C ALA A 218 -16.11 -10.67 -10.91
N ASP A 219 -16.95 -10.36 -11.89
CA ASP A 219 -16.80 -10.72 -13.29
C ASP A 219 -16.22 -9.60 -14.16
N THR A 220 -16.03 -8.43 -13.58
CA THR A 220 -15.57 -7.22 -14.25
C THR A 220 -14.37 -6.63 -13.51
N ASP A 221 -13.40 -6.10 -14.25
CA ASP A 221 -12.29 -5.35 -13.71
C ASP A 221 -12.75 -3.97 -13.23
N SER A 222 -12.57 -3.68 -11.94
CA SER A 222 -12.95 -2.40 -11.34
C SER A 222 -12.17 -1.19 -11.86
N HIS A 223 -11.06 -1.40 -12.59
CA HIS A 223 -10.35 -0.33 -13.29
C HIS A 223 -11.01 0.06 -14.61
N LEU A 224 -11.87 -0.81 -15.19
CA LEU A 224 -12.54 -0.60 -16.47
C LEU A 224 -14.03 -0.29 -16.32
N GLY A 225 -14.62 -0.59 -15.16
CA GLY A 225 -16.03 -0.37 -14.88
C GLY A 225 -16.36 -0.52 -13.41
N LEU A 226 -17.64 -0.39 -13.04
CA LEU A 226 -18.09 -0.58 -11.66
C LEU A 226 -18.70 -1.98 -11.51
N PRO A 227 -17.97 -2.99 -11.01
CA PRO A 227 -18.48 -4.33 -10.83
C PRO A 227 -19.62 -4.36 -9.82
N ARG A 228 -20.60 -5.23 -10.07
CA ARG A 228 -21.65 -5.56 -9.11
C ARG A 228 -21.48 -6.99 -8.66
N VAL A 229 -21.42 -7.21 -7.36
CA VAL A 229 -21.45 -8.55 -6.76
C VAL A 229 -22.76 -8.70 -5.99
N THR A 230 -23.53 -9.74 -6.31
CA THR A 230 -24.82 -10.00 -5.67
C THR A 230 -24.68 -11.10 -4.63
N TYR A 231 -23.94 -10.78 -3.56
CA TYR A 231 -23.74 -11.72 -2.47
C TYR A 231 -25.03 -11.95 -1.68
N SER A 232 -25.39 -13.22 -1.46
CA SER A 232 -26.21 -13.52 -0.29
C SER A 232 -25.42 -13.19 0.97
N ARG A 233 -26.12 -12.92 2.08
CA ARG A 233 -25.44 -12.66 3.36
C ARG A 233 -24.50 -13.81 3.79
N GLN A 234 -24.85 -15.03 3.43
CA GLN A 234 -24.01 -16.19 3.70
C GLN A 234 -22.69 -16.13 2.92
N VAL A 235 -22.75 -15.83 1.63
CA VAL A 235 -21.55 -15.71 0.76
C VAL A 235 -20.70 -14.53 1.19
N LEU A 236 -21.30 -13.37 1.44
CA LEU A 236 -20.56 -12.21 1.95
C LEU A 236 -19.80 -12.54 3.24
N ASN A 237 -20.44 -13.28 4.16
CA ASN A 237 -19.78 -13.68 5.40
C ASN A 237 -18.54 -14.55 5.17
N GLN A 238 -18.50 -15.36 4.11
CA GLN A 238 -17.30 -16.14 3.73
C GLN A 238 -16.18 -15.22 3.24
N HIS A 239 -16.48 -14.25 2.37
CA HIS A 239 -15.51 -13.24 1.92
C HIS A 239 -14.98 -12.37 3.06
N LEU A 240 -15.75 -12.15 4.12
CA LEU A 240 -15.35 -11.38 5.29
C LEU A 240 -14.45 -12.15 6.27
N VAL A 241 -14.32 -13.47 6.17
CA VAL A 241 -13.50 -14.28 7.10
C VAL A 241 -12.04 -13.80 7.14
N PRO A 242 -11.34 -13.62 6.00
CA PRO A 242 -9.96 -13.15 6.02
C PRO A 242 -9.79 -11.75 6.63
N PHE A 243 -10.71 -10.83 6.33
CA PHE A 243 -10.68 -9.47 6.87
C PHE A 243 -10.91 -9.44 8.38
N LYS A 244 -11.85 -10.23 8.91
CA LYS A 244 -12.06 -10.36 10.35
C LYS A 244 -10.81 -10.90 11.04
N THR A 245 -10.16 -11.89 10.44
CA THR A 245 -8.90 -12.45 10.96
C THR A 245 -7.79 -11.40 10.94
N ALA A 246 -7.65 -10.63 9.86
CA ALA A 246 -6.67 -9.56 9.75
C ALA A 246 -6.91 -8.46 10.81
N ILE A 247 -8.14 -8.03 10.99
CA ILE A 247 -8.52 -7.03 12.02
C ILE A 247 -8.18 -7.53 13.42
N ASN A 248 -8.58 -8.76 13.75
CA ASN A 248 -8.28 -9.37 15.04
C ASN A 248 -6.77 -9.58 15.26
N GLY A 249 -6.02 -9.76 14.18
CA GLY A 249 -4.56 -9.87 14.17
C GLY A 249 -3.81 -8.55 14.20
N GLY A 250 -4.53 -7.40 14.19
CA GLY A 250 -3.94 -6.07 14.28
C GLY A 250 -3.35 -5.57 12.97
N VAL A 251 -4.03 -5.79 11.84
CA VAL A 251 -3.64 -5.17 10.56
C VAL A 251 -3.72 -3.65 10.66
N ASP A 252 -2.72 -2.95 10.16
CA ASP A 252 -2.65 -1.49 10.26
C ASP A 252 -3.63 -0.77 9.33
N MET A 253 -3.89 -1.33 8.13
CA MET A 253 -4.75 -0.69 7.13
C MET A 253 -5.70 -1.67 6.45
N ILE A 254 -6.83 -1.16 5.99
CA ILE A 254 -7.79 -1.86 5.14
C ILE A 254 -8.10 -0.98 3.93
N MET A 255 -8.00 -1.56 2.73
CA MET A 255 -8.37 -0.91 1.48
C MET A 255 -9.73 -1.42 1.02
N THR A 256 -10.66 -0.50 0.79
CA THR A 256 -11.98 -0.83 0.22
C THR A 256 -11.91 -1.04 -1.28
N ALA A 257 -12.69 -1.99 -1.79
CA ALA A 257 -12.82 -2.24 -3.22
C ALA A 257 -13.73 -1.20 -3.90
N HIS A 258 -13.52 -0.98 -5.19
CA HIS A 258 -14.40 -0.21 -6.04
C HIS A 258 -15.49 -1.12 -6.64
N ILE A 259 -16.38 -1.64 -5.80
CA ILE A 259 -17.48 -2.55 -6.19
C ILE A 259 -18.79 -2.13 -5.52
N VAL A 260 -19.90 -2.54 -6.12
CA VAL A 260 -21.24 -2.47 -5.52
C VAL A 260 -21.59 -3.85 -4.96
N VAL A 261 -21.95 -3.90 -3.69
CA VAL A 261 -22.34 -5.11 -2.96
C VAL A 261 -23.81 -5.05 -2.64
#